data_79a79bcc2dfe629e05b6895722e7b782
#
_entry.id   79a79bcc2dfe629e05b6895722e7b782
#
_cell.length_a   1.000
_cell.length_b   1.000
_cell.length_c   1.000
_cell.angle_alpha   90.00
_cell.angle_beta   90.00
_cell.angle_gamma   90.00
#
_symmetry.space_group_name_H-M   'P 1'
#
loop_
_entity.id
_entity.type
_entity.pdbx_description
1 polymer ?
#
loop_
_entity_poly.entity_id
_entity_poly.type
_entity_poly.pdbx_seq_one_letter_code
_entity_poly.pdbx_strand_id
1 'polypeptide(L)'
;AHWQYKTADADSNSELRATKWLSGLIDLQKKSNNPEEFAQSIKTDLDSDEVFLFSPKGDVYALRRGSTPIDFAYEVHTDLGDTIVGCKVNRSEVPLNVELETGQTVEIITSKSGSELDPSWLNYVVTSKARSAIRSRLRKQKVSDARKAGKVMLETELKRGGTSLDEY
;
A
#
# COMPACT_ATOMS: atom_id res chain seq x y z
N ALA A 1 14.78 -33.58 2.23
CA ALA A 1 14.43 -33.18 0.86
C ALA A 1 13.54 -31.93 0.81
N HIS A 2 12.66 -31.72 1.79
CA HIS A 2 11.74 -30.58 1.83
C HIS A 2 12.43 -29.24 2.20
N TRP A 3 13.56 -29.29 2.90
CA TRP A 3 14.33 -28.12 3.30
C TRP A 3 15.19 -27.55 2.16
N GLN A 4 15.72 -28.38 1.29
CA GLN A 4 16.52 -27.95 0.13
C GLN A 4 15.69 -27.24 -0.93
N TYR A 5 14.41 -27.59 -1.06
CA TYR A 5 13.50 -26.94 -2.02
C TYR A 5 13.13 -25.51 -1.61
N LYS A 6 12.96 -25.25 -0.31
CA LYS A 6 12.66 -23.90 0.20
C LYS A 6 13.86 -22.95 0.16
N THR A 7 15.07 -23.46 0.33
CA THR A 7 16.29 -22.64 0.20
C THR A 7 16.60 -22.28 -1.25
N ALA A 8 16.37 -23.18 -2.17
CA ALA A 8 16.56 -22.90 -3.59
C ALA A 8 15.60 -21.80 -4.13
N ASP A 9 14.33 -21.81 -3.71
CA ASP A 9 13.36 -20.78 -4.09
C ASP A 9 13.68 -19.41 -3.46
N ALA A 10 14.23 -19.38 -2.26
CA ALA A 10 14.63 -18.13 -1.59
C ALA A 10 15.87 -17.51 -2.27
N ASP A 11 16.83 -18.34 -2.66
CA ASP A 11 18.05 -17.89 -3.34
C ASP A 11 17.76 -17.43 -4.77
N SER A 12 16.95 -18.16 -5.52
CA SER A 12 16.56 -17.76 -6.87
C SER A 12 15.77 -16.45 -6.89
N ASN A 13 14.96 -16.21 -5.86
CA ASN A 13 14.20 -14.98 -5.73
C ASN A 13 15.07 -13.78 -5.33
N SER A 14 16.14 -13.99 -4.56
CA SER A 14 17.12 -12.95 -4.23
C SER A 14 18.00 -12.60 -5.44
N GLU A 15 18.40 -13.57 -6.23
CA GLU A 15 19.14 -13.36 -7.47
C GLU A 15 18.31 -12.63 -8.54
N LEU A 16 17.03 -12.95 -8.67
CA LEU A 16 16.11 -12.23 -9.56
C LEU A 16 15.93 -10.77 -9.17
N ARG A 17 15.90 -10.47 -7.88
CA ARG A 17 15.83 -9.09 -7.36
C ARG A 17 17.10 -8.31 -7.67
N ALA A 18 18.27 -8.90 -7.41
CA ALA A 18 19.55 -8.31 -7.73
C ALA A 18 19.69 -8.07 -9.24
N THR A 19 19.23 -9.00 -10.06
CA THR A 19 19.26 -8.89 -11.52
C THR A 19 18.35 -7.77 -12.03
N LYS A 20 17.15 -7.62 -11.50
CA LYS A 20 16.24 -6.51 -11.84
C LYS A 20 16.81 -5.15 -11.45
N TRP A 21 17.40 -5.06 -10.27
CA TRP A 21 18.07 -3.84 -9.81
C TRP A 21 19.26 -3.48 -10.70
N LEU A 22 20.11 -4.45 -11.03
CA LEU A 22 21.23 -4.28 -11.95
C LEU A 22 20.75 -3.88 -13.36
N SER A 23 19.66 -4.47 -13.85
CA SER A 23 19.07 -4.08 -15.15
C SER A 23 18.59 -2.64 -15.14
N GLY A 24 17.99 -2.19 -14.06
CA GLY A 24 17.61 -0.79 -13.87
C GLY A 24 18.80 0.16 -13.88
N LEU A 25 19.90 -0.21 -13.22
CA LEU A 25 21.15 0.55 -13.25
C LEU A 25 21.78 0.59 -14.64
N ILE A 26 21.76 -0.53 -15.38
CA ILE A 26 22.28 -0.62 -16.76
C ILE A 26 21.44 0.27 -17.70
N ASP A 27 20.14 0.30 -17.55
CA ASP A 27 19.25 1.15 -18.35
C ASP A 27 19.49 2.64 -18.06
N LEU A 28 19.74 2.99 -16.81
CA LEU A 28 20.14 4.34 -16.42
C LEU A 28 21.52 4.72 -17.01
N GLN A 29 22.47 3.79 -17.03
CA GLN A 29 23.78 3.98 -17.63
C GLN A 29 23.70 4.19 -19.14
N LYS A 30 22.81 3.46 -19.83
CA LYS A 30 22.60 3.63 -21.28
C LYS A 30 21.94 4.96 -21.64
N LYS A 31 21.16 5.54 -20.74
CA LYS A 31 20.52 6.85 -20.94
C LYS A 31 21.45 8.02 -20.67
N SER A 32 22.52 7.83 -19.88
CA SER A 32 23.50 8.85 -19.61
C SER A 32 24.75 8.64 -20.48
N ASN A 33 25.03 9.59 -21.34
CA ASN A 33 26.21 9.57 -22.26
C ASN A 33 27.52 9.91 -21.55
N ASN A 34 27.50 10.20 -20.23
CA ASN A 34 28.66 10.66 -19.49
C ASN A 34 28.75 9.94 -18.14
N PRO A 35 29.89 9.30 -17.77
CA PRO A 35 30.08 8.63 -16.48
C PRO A 35 29.89 9.55 -15.26
N GLU A 36 30.18 10.85 -15.40
CA GLU A 36 30.00 11.83 -14.32
C GLU A 36 28.51 12.13 -14.07
N GLU A 37 27.73 12.28 -15.14
CA GLU A 37 26.26 12.41 -15.03
C GLU A 37 25.61 11.17 -14.44
N PHE A 38 26.10 9.98 -14.79
CA PHE A 38 25.65 8.71 -14.21
C PHE A 38 25.94 8.65 -12.71
N ALA A 39 27.15 9.01 -12.29
CA ALA A 39 27.53 9.05 -10.87
C ALA A 39 26.70 10.10 -10.10
N GLN A 40 26.43 11.26 -10.70
CA GLN A 40 25.54 12.27 -10.11
C GLN A 40 24.10 11.82 -10.07
N SER A 41 23.59 11.13 -11.09
CA SER A 41 22.25 10.56 -11.09
C SER A 41 22.07 9.52 -9.98
N ILE A 42 23.05 8.62 -9.80
CA ILE A 42 23.03 7.64 -8.69
C ILE A 42 23.09 8.37 -7.34
N LYS A 43 23.94 9.39 -7.21
CA LYS A 43 24.04 10.16 -5.97
C LYS A 43 22.77 10.96 -5.68
N THR A 44 22.13 11.51 -6.71
CA THR A 44 20.84 12.19 -6.62
C THR A 44 19.72 11.21 -6.31
N ASP A 45 19.77 10.00 -6.87
CA ASP A 45 18.79 8.95 -6.58
C ASP A 45 18.97 8.37 -5.17
N LEU A 46 20.19 8.34 -4.64
CA LEU A 46 20.47 7.97 -3.25
C LEU A 46 20.10 9.07 -2.25
N ASP A 47 20.19 10.33 -2.66
CA ASP A 47 19.74 11.51 -1.91
C ASP A 47 18.28 11.88 -2.22
N SER A 48 17.64 11.18 -3.16
CA SER A 48 16.24 11.44 -3.50
C SER A 48 15.35 11.16 -2.30
N ASP A 49 14.30 11.95 -2.15
CA ASP A 49 13.25 11.74 -1.14
C ASP A 49 12.40 10.50 -1.43
N GLU A 50 12.96 9.52 -2.12
CA GLU A 50 12.30 8.28 -2.52
C GLU A 50 12.97 7.07 -1.89
N VAL A 51 12.17 6.09 -1.56
CA VAL A 51 12.59 4.76 -1.10
C VAL A 51 12.14 3.72 -2.11
N PHE A 52 12.98 2.73 -2.35
CA PHE A 52 12.71 1.63 -3.26
C PHE A 52 12.36 0.37 -2.47
N LEU A 53 11.14 -0.10 -2.67
CA LEU A 53 10.56 -1.23 -1.95
C LEU A 53 10.32 -2.40 -2.91
N PHE A 54 10.36 -3.60 -2.38
CA PHE A 54 10.15 -4.82 -3.14
C PHE A 54 8.84 -5.49 -2.73
N SER A 55 8.09 -5.98 -3.72
CA SER A 55 7.00 -6.91 -3.45
C SER A 55 7.54 -8.33 -3.23
N PRO A 56 6.76 -9.24 -2.61
CA PRO A 56 7.16 -10.65 -2.50
C PRO A 56 7.39 -11.33 -3.84
N LYS A 57 6.80 -10.81 -4.91
CA LYS A 57 6.99 -11.28 -6.29
C LYS A 57 8.27 -10.77 -6.95
N GLY A 58 8.97 -9.82 -6.31
CA GLY A 58 10.19 -9.21 -6.81
C GLY A 58 9.98 -7.94 -7.64
N ASP A 59 8.79 -7.37 -7.66
CA ASP A 59 8.52 -6.08 -8.29
C ASP A 59 9.09 -4.94 -7.43
N VAL A 60 9.59 -3.90 -8.07
CA VAL A 60 10.17 -2.72 -7.42
C VAL A 60 9.19 -1.56 -7.49
N TYR A 61 8.96 -0.91 -6.36
CA TYR A 61 8.13 0.28 -6.24
C TYR A 61 8.93 1.43 -5.63
N ALA A 62 8.89 2.58 -6.27
CA ALA A 62 9.47 3.81 -5.75
C ALA A 62 8.39 4.61 -5.01
N LEU A 63 8.64 4.89 -3.75
CA LEU A 63 7.74 5.67 -2.90
C LEU A 63 8.51 6.83 -2.27
N ARG A 64 7.77 7.82 -1.82
CA ARG A 64 8.34 8.93 -1.09
C ARG A 64 8.95 8.47 0.24
N ARG A 65 10.06 9.05 0.65
CA ARG A 65 10.67 8.80 1.97
C ARG A 65 9.64 9.08 3.08
N GLY A 66 9.61 8.24 4.09
CA GLY A 66 8.61 8.28 5.15
C GLY A 66 7.29 7.57 4.82
N SER A 67 7.20 6.96 3.63
CA SER A 67 6.02 6.18 3.25
C SER A 67 5.81 4.98 4.18
N THR A 68 4.54 4.67 4.41
CA THR A 68 4.11 3.57 5.27
C THR A 68 3.61 2.38 4.45
N PRO A 69 3.38 1.22 5.05
CA PRO A 69 2.75 0.09 4.37
C PRO A 69 1.41 0.42 3.71
N ILE A 70 0.67 1.37 4.23
CA ILE A 70 -0.58 1.86 3.63
C ILE A 70 -0.30 2.54 2.30
N ASP A 71 0.70 3.42 2.23
CA ASP A 71 1.15 4.06 0.99
C ASP A 71 1.57 3.02 -0.05
N PHE A 72 2.32 2.01 0.36
CA PHE A 72 2.75 0.91 -0.49
C PHE A 72 1.55 0.11 -1.04
N ALA A 73 0.58 -0.22 -0.21
CA ALA A 73 -0.61 -0.95 -0.62
C ALA A 73 -1.40 -0.19 -1.69
N TYR A 74 -1.61 1.11 -1.52
CA TYR A 74 -2.29 1.95 -2.50
C TYR A 74 -1.46 2.17 -3.78
N GLU A 75 -0.15 2.14 -3.68
CA GLU A 75 0.72 2.23 -4.86
C GLU A 75 0.64 0.98 -5.72
N VAL A 76 0.62 -0.19 -5.11
CA VAL A 76 0.47 -1.47 -5.82
C VAL A 76 -0.90 -1.58 -6.46
N HIS A 77 -1.95 -1.42 -5.70
CA HIS A 77 -3.34 -1.42 -6.18
C HIS A 77 -4.28 -0.81 -5.14
N THR A 78 -5.26 -0.03 -5.58
CA THR A 78 -6.23 0.61 -4.69
C THR A 78 -7.00 -0.41 -3.83
N ASP A 79 -7.38 -1.56 -4.40
CA ASP A 79 -8.07 -2.61 -3.66
C ASP A 79 -7.23 -3.21 -2.52
N LEU A 80 -5.91 -3.28 -2.67
CA LEU A 80 -5.02 -3.70 -1.60
C LEU A 80 -5.03 -2.69 -0.45
N GLY A 81 -4.98 -1.40 -0.76
CA GLY A 81 -5.10 -0.34 0.23
C GLY A 81 -6.45 -0.34 0.95
N ASP A 82 -7.52 -0.65 0.22
CA ASP A 82 -8.88 -0.69 0.76
C ASP A 82 -9.16 -1.91 1.64
N THR A 83 -8.38 -2.99 1.49
CA THR A 83 -8.57 -4.25 2.20
C THR A 83 -7.44 -4.59 3.16
N ILE A 84 -6.43 -3.73 3.28
CA ILE A 84 -5.27 -3.93 4.15
C ILE A 84 -5.68 -4.05 5.62
N VAL A 85 -5.24 -5.09 6.29
CA VAL A 85 -5.42 -5.31 7.73
C VAL A 85 -4.09 -5.45 8.47
N GLY A 86 -3.01 -5.68 7.76
CA GLY A 86 -1.67 -5.81 8.30
C GLY A 86 -0.62 -5.83 7.21
N CYS A 87 0.63 -5.85 7.60
CA CYS A 87 1.74 -6.03 6.68
C CYS A 87 2.91 -6.76 7.32
N LYS A 88 3.76 -7.31 6.48
CA LYS A 88 5.05 -7.88 6.87
C LYS A 88 6.16 -7.17 6.11
N VAL A 89 7.18 -6.76 6.82
CA VAL A 89 8.42 -6.22 6.26
C VAL A 89 9.54 -7.21 6.52
N ASN A 90 10.22 -7.64 5.48
CA ASN A 90 11.27 -8.67 5.56
C ASN A 90 10.81 -9.95 6.30
N ARG A 91 9.56 -10.36 6.07
CA ARG A 91 8.88 -11.51 6.70
C ARG A 91 8.50 -11.32 8.18
N SER A 92 8.73 -10.15 8.74
CA SER A 92 8.32 -9.80 10.11
C SER A 92 7.06 -8.95 10.07
N GLU A 93 6.08 -9.30 10.87
CA GLU A 93 4.85 -8.52 11.01
C GLU A 93 5.16 -7.18 11.70
N VAL A 94 4.69 -6.09 11.07
CA VAL A 94 4.92 -4.72 11.56
C VAL A 94 3.61 -3.93 11.53
N PRO A 95 3.50 -2.89 12.37
CA PRO A 95 2.32 -2.01 12.33
C PRO A 95 2.23 -1.22 11.03
N LEU A 96 1.01 -0.78 10.66
CA LEU A 96 0.74 -0.04 9.44
C LEU A 96 1.27 1.41 9.45
N ASN A 97 1.72 1.89 10.58
CA ASN A 97 2.26 3.25 10.76
C ASN A 97 3.79 3.31 10.77
N VAL A 98 4.47 2.21 10.49
CA VAL A 98 5.93 2.17 10.41
C VAL A 98 6.42 2.85 9.12
N GLU A 99 7.52 3.57 9.21
CA GLU A 99 8.21 4.10 8.02
C GLU A 99 8.98 2.98 7.31
N LEU A 100 8.86 2.95 5.98
CA LEU A 100 9.53 1.97 5.14
C LEU A 100 10.88 2.52 4.66
N GLU A 101 11.85 1.64 4.56
CA GLU A 101 13.21 1.95 4.12
C GLU A 101 13.55 1.26 2.79
N THR A 102 14.46 1.85 2.04
CA THR A 102 14.94 1.27 0.78
C THR A 102 15.50 -0.15 0.99
N GLY A 103 15.13 -1.05 0.10
CA GLY A 103 15.59 -2.43 0.11
C GLY A 103 14.71 -3.40 0.92
N GLN A 104 13.68 -2.90 1.58
CA GLN A 104 12.75 -3.75 2.32
C GLN A 104 11.77 -4.46 1.39
N THR A 105 11.43 -5.70 1.73
CA THR A 105 10.37 -6.46 1.08
C THR A 105 9.08 -6.30 1.89
N VAL A 106 8.05 -5.76 1.27
CA VAL A 106 6.76 -5.47 1.91
C VAL A 106 5.70 -6.42 1.39
N GLU A 107 5.09 -7.18 2.29
CA GLU A 107 3.96 -8.05 2.00
C GLU A 107 2.71 -7.49 2.68
N ILE A 108 1.67 -7.25 1.90
CA ILE A 108 0.41 -6.70 2.40
C ILE A 108 -0.53 -7.84 2.77
N ILE A 109 -1.05 -7.80 3.98
CA ILE A 109 -2.07 -8.72 4.47
C ILE A 109 -3.43 -8.07 4.29
N THR A 110 -4.31 -8.74 3.57
CA THR A 110 -5.65 -8.25 3.25
C THR A 110 -6.74 -9.12 3.88
N SER A 111 -7.90 -8.51 4.12
CA SER A 111 -9.11 -9.22 4.56
C SER A 111 -10.18 -9.19 3.49
N LYS A 112 -10.86 -10.33 3.29
CA LYS A 112 -11.98 -10.44 2.34
C LYS A 112 -13.21 -9.62 2.76
N SER A 113 -13.36 -9.36 4.06
CA SER A 113 -14.45 -8.54 4.59
C SER A 113 -14.21 -7.04 4.48
N GLY A 114 -13.05 -6.64 3.93
CA GLY A 114 -12.58 -5.27 3.95
C GLY A 114 -12.00 -4.89 5.32
N SER A 115 -11.21 -3.84 5.36
CA SER A 115 -10.75 -3.25 6.61
C SER A 115 -11.65 -2.07 6.99
N GLU A 116 -11.92 -1.92 8.28
CA GLU A 116 -12.41 -0.65 8.77
C GLU A 116 -11.35 0.43 8.55
N LEU A 117 -11.75 1.49 7.88
CA LEU A 117 -10.86 2.59 7.61
C LEU A 117 -10.75 3.48 8.84
N ASP A 118 -9.56 3.52 9.43
CA ASP A 118 -9.27 4.43 10.52
C ASP A 118 -8.93 5.81 9.93
N PRO A 119 -9.65 6.88 10.31
CA PRO A 119 -9.33 8.25 9.89
C PRO A 119 -7.91 8.68 10.23
N SER A 120 -7.29 8.10 11.25
CA SER A 120 -5.91 8.38 11.65
C SER A 120 -4.88 7.97 10.59
N TRP A 121 -5.22 7.11 9.65
CA TRP A 121 -4.35 6.74 8.54
C TRP A 121 -3.93 7.93 7.67
N LEU A 122 -4.75 9.00 7.62
CA LEU A 122 -4.38 10.25 6.95
C LEU A 122 -3.15 10.92 7.55
N ASN A 123 -2.86 10.66 8.82
CA ASN A 123 -1.68 11.17 9.52
C ASN A 123 -0.42 10.36 9.20
N TYR A 124 -0.57 9.12 8.78
CA TYR A 124 0.54 8.20 8.51
C TYR A 124 0.95 8.20 7.05
N VAL A 125 0.01 8.44 6.13
CA VAL A 125 0.29 8.41 4.71
C VAL A 125 0.98 9.68 4.22
N VAL A 126 1.94 9.50 3.35
CA VAL A 126 2.76 10.56 2.77
C VAL A 126 2.39 10.82 1.33
N THR A 127 2.04 9.76 0.57
CA THR A 127 1.70 9.88 -0.85
C THR A 127 0.34 10.54 -1.06
N SER A 128 0.24 11.37 -2.10
CA SER A 128 -1.03 12.01 -2.48
C SER A 128 -2.06 11.00 -2.97
N LYS A 129 -1.61 9.90 -3.61
CA LYS A 129 -2.46 8.81 -4.10
C LYS A 129 -3.18 8.10 -2.94
N ALA A 130 -2.44 7.68 -1.91
CA ALA A 130 -3.02 7.07 -0.71
C ALA A 130 -3.95 8.02 0.02
N ARG A 131 -3.52 9.26 0.20
CA ARG A 131 -4.30 10.31 0.87
C ARG A 131 -5.64 10.58 0.17
N SER A 132 -5.63 10.70 -1.14
CA SER A 132 -6.83 10.92 -1.95
C SER A 132 -7.79 9.72 -1.90
N ALA A 133 -7.25 8.50 -1.98
CA ALA A 133 -8.02 7.27 -1.89
C ALA A 133 -8.70 7.12 -0.51
N ILE A 134 -7.96 7.37 0.57
CA ILE A 134 -8.49 7.32 1.94
C ILE A 134 -9.58 8.38 2.14
N ARG A 135 -9.37 9.61 1.71
CA ARG A 135 -10.38 10.68 1.81
C ARG A 135 -11.65 10.34 1.04
N SER A 136 -11.52 9.79 -0.16
CA SER A 136 -12.66 9.36 -0.97
C SER A 136 -13.46 8.25 -0.27
N ARG A 137 -12.76 7.30 0.31
CA ARG A 137 -13.36 6.19 1.04
C ARG A 137 -14.06 6.63 2.32
N LEU A 138 -13.44 7.52 3.10
CA LEU A 138 -14.04 8.12 4.29
C LEU A 138 -15.33 8.88 3.98
N ARG A 139 -15.36 9.62 2.86
CA ARG A 139 -16.59 10.30 2.40
C ARG A 139 -17.70 9.31 2.09
N LYS A 140 -17.40 8.22 1.37
CA LYS A 140 -18.38 7.17 1.06
C LYS A 140 -18.90 6.48 2.32
N GLN A 141 -18.03 6.23 3.29
CA GLN A 141 -18.39 5.63 4.56
C GLN A 141 -19.34 6.55 5.36
N LYS A 142 -19.01 7.84 5.49
CA LYS A 142 -19.88 8.83 6.15
C LYS A 142 -21.26 8.92 5.51
N VAL A 143 -21.34 8.91 4.18
CA VAL A 143 -22.62 8.91 3.45
C VAL A 143 -23.41 7.64 3.69
N SER A 144 -22.74 6.48 3.69
CA SER A 144 -23.37 5.20 3.99
C SER A 144 -23.92 5.14 5.42
N ASP A 145 -23.12 5.62 6.39
CA ASP A 145 -23.52 5.63 7.80
C ASP A 145 -24.67 6.62 8.04
N ALA A 146 -24.64 7.79 7.40
CA ALA A 146 -25.74 8.76 7.46
C ALA A 146 -27.04 8.20 6.85
N ARG A 147 -26.95 7.46 5.74
CA ARG A 147 -28.12 6.80 5.13
C ARG A 147 -28.70 5.71 6.04
N LYS A 148 -27.83 4.89 6.66
CA LYS A 148 -28.26 3.86 7.63
C LYS A 148 -28.94 4.49 8.82
N ALA A 149 -28.34 5.53 9.41
CA ALA A 149 -28.92 6.26 10.54
C ALA A 149 -30.26 6.91 10.17
N GLY A 150 -30.35 7.54 9.00
CA GLY A 150 -31.60 8.12 8.49
C GLY A 150 -32.69 7.10 8.28
N LYS A 151 -32.35 5.93 7.73
CA LYS A 151 -33.29 4.82 7.54
C LYS A 151 -33.85 4.29 8.88
N VAL A 152 -32.96 4.09 9.85
CA VAL A 152 -33.36 3.63 11.20
C VAL A 152 -34.26 4.66 11.88
N MET A 153 -33.94 5.96 11.79
CA MET A 153 -34.80 7.02 12.33
C MET A 153 -36.17 7.02 11.66
N LEU A 154 -36.22 6.93 10.33
CA LEU A 154 -37.47 6.90 9.57
C LEU A 154 -38.32 5.69 9.93
N GLU A 155 -37.71 4.50 10.00
CA GLU A 155 -38.39 3.28 10.41
C GLU A 155 -38.95 3.37 11.85
N THR A 156 -38.23 4.03 12.74
CA THR A 156 -38.65 4.25 14.13
C THR A 156 -39.86 5.17 14.20
N GLU A 157 -39.85 6.27 13.43
CA GLU A 157 -40.98 7.21 13.37
C GLU A 157 -42.20 6.62 12.67
N LEU A 158 -42.02 5.83 11.62
CA LEU A 158 -43.11 5.10 10.95
C LEU A 158 -43.74 4.06 11.84
N LYS A 159 -42.94 3.34 12.61
CA LYS A 159 -43.48 2.39 13.62
C LYS A 159 -44.26 3.08 14.75
N ARG A 160 -43.84 4.29 15.14
CA ARG A 160 -44.60 5.13 16.07
C ARG A 160 -45.90 5.67 15.48
N GLY A 161 -45.88 5.97 14.17
CA GLY A 161 -47.05 6.42 13.41
C GLY A 161 -47.99 5.32 12.94
N GLY A 162 -47.64 4.05 13.17
CA GLY A 162 -48.49 2.89 12.79
C GLY A 162 -48.43 2.54 11.29
N THR A 163 -47.47 3.08 10.54
CA THR A 163 -47.32 2.82 9.10
C THR A 163 -45.99 2.12 8.84
N SER A 164 -45.98 1.06 8.05
CA SER A 164 -44.79 0.30 7.67
C SER A 164 -44.26 0.80 6.32
N LEU A 165 -42.94 0.78 6.15
CA LEU A 165 -42.28 1.11 4.86
C LEU A 165 -42.58 0.14 3.73
N ASP A 166 -43.13 -1.04 4.04
CA ASP A 166 -43.46 -2.09 3.07
C ASP A 166 -44.78 -1.81 2.29
N GLU A 167 -45.50 -0.75 2.63
CA GLU A 167 -46.72 -0.33 1.92
C GLU A 167 -46.49 0.79 0.89
N TYR A 168 -45.23 1.17 0.66
CA TYR A 168 -44.83 2.12 -0.36
C TYR A 168 -43.75 1.49 -1.29
#